data_d039f4ab2d4643859091181365fc8c0a
#
_entry.id   d039f4ab2d4643859091181365fc8c0a
#
_cell.length_a   1.000
_cell.length_b   1.000
_cell.length_c   1.000
_cell.angle_alpha   90.00
_cell.angle_beta   90.00
_cell.angle_gamma   90.00
#
_symmetry.space_group_name_H-M   'P 1'
#
loop_
_entity.id
_entity.type
_entity.pdbx_description
1 polymer ?
#
loop_
_entity_poly.entity_id
_entity_poly.type
_entity_poly.pdbx_seq_one_letter_code
_entity_poly.pdbx_strand_id
1 'polypeptide(L)'
;MLGRIRSPSDHQRLAIATRYQVHNAKLVQVIRLMLEHIEDPLTSDDLARMIAVTRRQLERLFATHLHATPNHFYNRLRLEAARSLLKDSELGIAAIGVACGFGSAAHFSRSYRTLFGRSPKQERVASG
;
A
#
# COMPACT_ATOMS: atom_id res chain seq x y z
N MET A 1 -1.80 -14.46 28.70
CA MET A 1 -3.05 -13.71 28.55
C MET A 1 -3.22 -13.27 27.11
N LEU A 2 -4.27 -13.71 26.53
CA LEU A 2 -4.56 -13.38 25.14
C LEU A 2 -4.91 -11.89 25.01
N GLY A 3 -4.56 -11.33 23.88
CA GLY A 3 -4.94 -9.97 23.55
C GLY A 3 -4.09 -8.88 24.16
N ARG A 4 -3.08 -9.22 24.93
CA ARG A 4 -2.22 -8.21 25.49
C ARG A 4 -1.27 -7.70 24.42
N ILE A 5 -1.48 -6.47 23.99
CA ILE A 5 -0.66 -5.82 22.98
C ILE A 5 0.32 -4.90 23.69
N ARG A 6 1.63 -5.12 23.46
CA ARG A 6 2.68 -4.47 24.24
C ARG A 6 3.47 -3.43 23.48
N SER A 7 3.35 -3.39 22.16
CA SER A 7 4.15 -2.47 21.35
C SER A 7 3.35 -1.92 20.18
N PRO A 8 3.78 -0.76 19.63
CA PRO A 8 3.18 -0.23 18.41
C PRO A 8 3.25 -1.20 17.23
N SER A 9 4.30 -2.03 17.17
CA SER A 9 4.43 -3.05 16.12
C SER A 9 3.33 -4.10 16.20
N ASP A 10 2.93 -4.50 17.41
CA ASP A 10 1.86 -5.47 17.59
C ASP A 10 0.52 -4.89 17.16
N HIS A 11 0.25 -3.64 17.49
CA HIS A 11 -0.95 -2.94 17.03
C HIS A 11 -0.98 -2.85 15.51
N GLN A 12 0.16 -2.52 14.92
CA GLN A 12 0.26 -2.38 13.47
C GLN A 12 0.03 -3.71 12.75
N ARG A 13 0.65 -4.79 13.24
CA ARG A 13 0.46 -6.12 12.66
C ARG A 13 -1.00 -6.56 12.75
N LEU A 14 -1.63 -6.34 13.89
CA LEU A 14 -3.03 -6.70 14.08
C LEU A 14 -3.94 -5.88 13.16
N ALA A 15 -3.68 -4.59 13.02
CA ALA A 15 -4.46 -3.72 12.14
C ALA A 15 -4.35 -4.17 10.67
N ILE A 16 -3.14 -4.55 10.23
CA ILE A 16 -2.91 -5.06 8.89
C ILE A 16 -3.66 -6.37 8.67
N ALA A 17 -3.52 -7.31 9.61
CA ALA A 17 -4.20 -8.60 9.51
C ALA A 17 -5.71 -8.43 9.41
N THR A 18 -6.28 -7.53 10.20
CA THR A 18 -7.70 -7.26 10.20
C THR A 18 -8.17 -6.59 8.92
N ARG A 19 -7.46 -5.52 8.51
CA ARG A 19 -7.87 -4.72 7.35
C ARG A 19 -7.84 -5.52 6.04
N TYR A 20 -6.79 -6.31 5.85
CA TYR A 20 -6.59 -7.06 4.61
C TYR A 20 -6.98 -8.53 4.74
N GLN A 21 -7.47 -8.94 5.91
CA GLN A 21 -7.89 -10.32 6.19
C GLN A 21 -6.78 -11.32 5.87
N VAL A 22 -5.56 -11.02 6.36
CA VAL A 22 -4.36 -11.79 6.09
C VAL A 22 -3.87 -12.42 7.39
N HIS A 23 -3.69 -13.74 7.37
CA HIS A 23 -3.24 -14.47 8.56
C HIS A 23 -1.82 -15.03 8.43
N ASN A 24 -1.22 -14.94 7.25
CA ASN A 24 0.15 -15.38 7.04
C ASN A 24 1.13 -14.33 7.59
N ALA A 25 2.00 -14.75 8.51
CA ALA A 25 2.90 -13.82 9.19
C ALA A 25 3.87 -13.11 8.24
N LYS A 26 4.38 -13.82 7.23
CA LYS A 26 5.29 -13.22 6.26
C LYS A 26 4.58 -12.18 5.39
N LEU A 27 3.35 -12.47 5.01
CA LEU A 27 2.56 -11.54 4.21
C LEU A 27 2.21 -10.28 5.00
N VAL A 28 1.85 -10.43 6.27
CA VAL A 28 1.63 -9.26 7.16
C VAL A 28 2.90 -8.43 7.26
N GLN A 29 4.05 -9.08 7.38
CA GLN A 29 5.33 -8.39 7.47
C GLN A 29 5.65 -7.60 6.20
N VAL A 30 5.42 -8.18 5.03
CA VAL A 30 5.69 -7.48 3.77
C VAL A 30 4.73 -6.32 3.53
N ILE A 31 3.46 -6.47 3.91
CA ILE A 31 2.51 -5.37 3.80
C ILE A 31 2.93 -4.21 4.71
N ARG A 32 3.39 -4.51 5.92
CA ARG A 32 3.93 -3.48 6.82
C ARG A 32 5.09 -2.72 6.19
N LEU A 33 6.02 -3.45 5.56
CA LEU A 33 7.14 -2.82 4.86
C LEU A 33 6.66 -1.93 3.70
N MET A 34 5.68 -2.39 2.95
CA MET A 34 5.10 -1.59 1.87
C MET A 34 4.48 -0.29 2.40
N LEU A 35 3.75 -0.37 3.50
CA LEU A 35 3.12 0.81 4.11
C LEU A 35 4.15 1.78 4.67
N GLU A 36 5.29 1.29 5.14
CA GLU A 36 6.38 2.13 5.61
C GLU A 36 7.17 2.78 4.49
N HIS A 37 7.03 2.27 3.27
CA HIS A 37 7.79 2.74 2.10
C HIS A 37 6.83 3.12 0.96
N ILE A 38 5.92 4.05 1.26
CA ILE A 38 4.98 4.57 0.27
C ILE A 38 5.64 5.58 -0.66
N GLU A 39 6.42 6.51 -0.11
CA GLU A 39 7.07 7.56 -0.89
C GLU A 39 8.21 7.01 -1.76
N ASP A 40 9.01 6.10 -1.19
CA ASP A 40 10.12 5.44 -1.89
C ASP A 40 9.87 3.95 -1.93
N PRO A 41 9.08 3.47 -2.90
CA PRO A 41 8.70 2.06 -2.92
C PRO A 41 9.89 1.12 -3.08
N LEU A 42 9.86 0.04 -2.30
CA LEU A 42 10.85 -1.03 -2.41
C LEU A 42 10.51 -1.92 -3.60
N THR A 43 11.54 -2.49 -4.21
CA THR A 43 11.32 -3.47 -5.29
C THR A 43 10.83 -4.80 -4.70
N SER A 44 10.25 -5.64 -5.55
CA SER A 44 9.85 -6.99 -5.12
C SER A 44 11.05 -7.80 -4.63
N ASP A 45 12.22 -7.63 -5.24
CA ASP A 45 13.42 -8.31 -4.79
C ASP A 45 13.86 -7.83 -3.40
N ASP A 46 13.78 -6.52 -3.16
CA ASP A 46 14.07 -5.96 -1.83
C ASP A 46 13.12 -6.53 -0.78
N LEU A 47 11.84 -6.53 -1.07
CA LEU A 47 10.82 -7.04 -0.15
C LEU A 47 11.04 -8.52 0.17
N ALA A 48 11.29 -9.32 -0.86
CA ALA A 48 11.54 -10.75 -0.68
C ALA A 48 12.75 -10.98 0.21
N ARG A 49 13.85 -10.25 -0.04
CA ARG A 49 15.06 -10.35 0.75
C ARG A 49 14.81 -9.98 2.22
N MET A 50 14.05 -8.92 2.45
CA MET A 50 13.80 -8.42 3.80
C MET A 50 12.96 -9.37 4.65
N ILE A 51 12.14 -10.21 4.02
CA ILE A 51 11.34 -11.21 4.74
C ILE A 51 11.90 -12.62 4.58
N ALA A 52 13.12 -12.73 4.05
CA ALA A 52 13.84 -13.99 3.90
C ALA A 52 13.10 -15.05 3.07
N VAL A 53 12.57 -14.63 1.94
CA VAL A 53 11.96 -15.54 0.96
C VAL A 53 12.52 -15.23 -0.42
N THR A 54 12.32 -16.15 -1.37
CA THR A 54 12.64 -15.88 -2.76
C THR A 54 11.55 -15.00 -3.37
N ARG A 55 11.89 -14.33 -4.47
CA ARG A 55 10.88 -13.55 -5.19
C ARG A 55 9.70 -14.41 -5.61
N ARG A 56 9.97 -15.64 -6.05
CA ARG A 56 8.92 -16.58 -6.46
C ARG A 56 7.99 -16.93 -5.30
N GLN A 57 8.56 -17.13 -4.10
CA GLN A 57 7.76 -17.38 -2.91
C GLN A 57 6.91 -16.17 -2.55
N LEU A 58 7.46 -14.98 -2.68
CA LEU A 58 6.71 -13.74 -2.45
C LEU A 58 5.53 -13.63 -3.40
N GLU A 59 5.75 -13.88 -4.68
CA GLU A 59 4.69 -13.85 -5.69
C GLU A 59 3.61 -14.87 -5.39
N ARG A 60 4.00 -16.06 -4.95
CA ARG A 60 3.05 -17.11 -4.58
C ARG A 60 2.21 -16.73 -3.37
N LEU A 61 2.82 -16.11 -2.35
CA LEU A 61 2.09 -15.64 -1.19
C LEU A 61 0.99 -14.65 -1.57
N PHE A 62 1.34 -13.68 -2.42
CA PHE A 62 0.36 -12.69 -2.87
C PHE A 62 -0.73 -13.33 -3.73
N ALA A 63 -0.36 -14.19 -4.66
CA ALA A 63 -1.35 -14.86 -5.52
C ALA A 63 -2.32 -15.72 -4.70
N THR A 64 -1.81 -16.47 -3.73
CA THR A 64 -2.62 -17.38 -2.93
C THR A 64 -3.58 -16.64 -1.99
N HIS A 65 -3.08 -15.61 -1.30
CA HIS A 65 -3.84 -14.97 -0.22
C HIS A 65 -4.57 -13.70 -0.66
N LEU A 66 -4.05 -13.00 -1.68
CA LEU A 66 -4.59 -11.69 -2.08
C LEU A 66 -5.01 -11.65 -3.55
N HIS A 67 -4.79 -12.73 -4.29
CA HIS A 67 -5.17 -12.83 -5.71
C HIS A 67 -4.63 -11.68 -6.55
N ALA A 68 -3.40 -11.24 -6.26
CA ALA A 68 -2.75 -10.12 -6.91
C ALA A 68 -1.24 -10.34 -6.94
N THR A 69 -0.56 -9.62 -7.82
CA THR A 69 0.91 -9.56 -7.77
C THR A 69 1.35 -8.61 -6.66
N PRO A 70 2.58 -8.76 -6.15
CA PRO A 70 3.11 -7.80 -5.17
C PRO A 70 3.07 -6.35 -5.69
N ASN A 71 3.46 -6.13 -6.94
CA ASN A 71 3.46 -4.79 -7.52
C ASN A 71 2.07 -4.19 -7.63
N HIS A 72 1.09 -4.99 -8.04
CA HIS A 72 -0.29 -4.53 -8.15
C HIS A 72 -0.84 -4.15 -6.76
N PHE A 73 -0.60 -4.99 -5.78
CA PHE A 73 -1.05 -4.74 -4.41
C PHE A 73 -0.38 -3.49 -3.83
N TYR A 74 0.93 -3.35 -4.03
CA TYR A 74 1.70 -2.20 -3.57
C TYR A 74 1.19 -0.91 -4.20
N ASN A 75 0.94 -0.94 -5.50
CA ASN A 75 0.39 0.20 -6.22
C ASN A 75 -0.96 0.64 -5.63
N ARG A 76 -1.80 -0.34 -5.29
CA ARG A 76 -3.07 -0.07 -4.63
C ARG A 76 -2.90 0.61 -3.28
N LEU A 77 -1.95 0.16 -2.46
CA LEU A 77 -1.67 0.80 -1.16
C LEU A 77 -1.27 2.27 -1.33
N ARG A 78 -0.42 2.53 -2.33
CA ARG A 78 0.03 3.89 -2.63
C ARG A 78 -1.12 4.77 -3.10
N LEU A 79 -2.01 4.25 -3.90
CA LEU A 79 -3.19 4.98 -4.36
C LEU A 79 -4.21 5.19 -3.25
N GLU A 80 -4.36 4.25 -2.34
CA GLU A 80 -5.23 4.43 -1.17
C GLU A 80 -4.67 5.51 -0.25
N ALA A 81 -3.35 5.57 -0.07
CA ALA A 81 -2.72 6.65 0.68
C ALA A 81 -2.97 8.00 0.02
N ALA A 82 -2.86 8.05 -1.31
CA ALA A 82 -3.14 9.26 -2.07
C ALA A 82 -4.60 9.70 -1.89
N ARG A 83 -5.53 8.76 -1.90
CA ARG A 83 -6.95 9.06 -1.71
C ARG A 83 -7.20 9.72 -0.36
N SER A 84 -6.57 9.21 0.70
CA SER A 84 -6.68 9.82 2.02
C SER A 84 -6.16 11.26 2.01
N LEU A 85 -5.03 11.50 1.35
CA LEU A 85 -4.47 12.85 1.26
C LEU A 85 -5.35 13.79 0.43
N LEU A 86 -5.97 13.30 -0.63
CA LEU A 86 -6.89 14.09 -1.44
C LEU A 86 -8.10 14.54 -0.63
N LYS A 87 -8.57 13.70 0.28
CA LYS A 87 -9.75 13.99 1.10
C LYS A 87 -9.42 14.82 2.34
N ASP A 88 -8.26 14.54 2.97
CA ASP A 88 -7.96 15.01 4.32
C ASP A 88 -6.85 16.05 4.39
N SER A 89 -6.27 16.44 3.26
CA SER A 89 -5.23 17.47 3.24
C SER A 89 -5.46 18.49 2.14
N GLU A 90 -4.73 19.60 2.20
CA GLU A 90 -4.76 20.63 1.18
C GLU A 90 -3.56 20.57 0.24
N LEU A 91 -2.79 19.50 0.30
CA LEU A 91 -1.65 19.32 -0.60
C LEU A 91 -2.11 19.32 -2.05
N GLY A 92 -1.30 19.91 -2.93
CA GLY A 92 -1.58 19.88 -4.35
C GLY A 92 -1.55 18.46 -4.91
N ILE A 93 -2.27 18.23 -5.98
CA ILE A 93 -2.39 16.90 -6.58
C ILE A 93 -1.01 16.36 -6.99
N ALA A 94 -0.17 17.20 -7.59
CA ALA A 94 1.18 16.79 -7.97
C ALA A 94 2.02 16.39 -6.74
N ALA A 95 1.92 17.16 -5.67
CA ALA A 95 2.64 16.87 -4.43
C ALA A 95 2.18 15.56 -3.81
N ILE A 96 0.88 15.26 -3.86
CA ILE A 96 0.34 13.99 -3.39
C ILE A 96 0.90 12.83 -4.22
N GLY A 97 0.97 12.98 -5.54
CA GLY A 97 1.55 11.95 -6.39
C GLY A 97 2.98 11.63 -6.00
N VAL A 98 3.80 12.67 -5.75
CA VAL A 98 5.18 12.50 -5.31
C VAL A 98 5.22 11.82 -3.94
N ALA A 99 4.42 12.29 -2.99
CA ALA A 99 4.39 11.74 -1.63
C ALA A 99 4.00 10.25 -1.62
N CYS A 100 3.27 9.81 -2.63
CA CYS A 100 2.82 8.42 -2.74
C CYS A 100 3.66 7.59 -3.72
N GLY A 101 4.82 8.13 -4.12
CA GLY A 101 5.83 7.37 -4.86
C GLY A 101 5.64 7.31 -6.35
N PHE A 102 4.86 8.22 -6.94
CA PHE A 102 4.67 8.26 -8.38
C PHE A 102 5.67 9.21 -9.04
N GLY A 103 6.30 8.74 -10.11
CA GLY A 103 7.35 9.49 -10.78
C GLY A 103 6.87 10.65 -11.63
N SER A 104 5.58 10.70 -11.98
CA SER A 104 5.01 11.80 -12.76
C SER A 104 3.54 11.99 -12.43
N ALA A 105 3.05 13.20 -12.63
CA ALA A 105 1.64 13.51 -12.42
C ALA A 105 0.75 12.71 -13.38
N ALA A 106 1.20 12.52 -14.61
CA ALA A 106 0.45 11.76 -15.60
C ALA A 106 0.31 10.29 -15.19
N HIS A 107 1.39 9.68 -14.72
CA HIS A 107 1.36 8.29 -14.24
C HIS A 107 0.43 8.16 -13.03
N PHE A 108 0.53 9.08 -12.09
CA PHE A 108 -0.34 9.11 -10.92
C PHE A 108 -1.82 9.18 -11.32
N SER A 109 -2.17 10.13 -12.17
CA SER A 109 -3.56 10.33 -12.60
C SER A 109 -4.13 9.12 -13.32
N ARG A 110 -3.34 8.52 -14.22
CA ARG A 110 -3.77 7.32 -14.94
C ARG A 110 -3.99 6.14 -13.99
N SER A 111 -3.04 5.90 -13.09
CA SER A 111 -3.14 4.81 -12.11
C SER A 111 -4.33 5.00 -11.19
N TYR A 112 -4.55 6.22 -10.73
CA TYR A 112 -5.67 6.56 -9.86
C TYR A 112 -7.00 6.30 -10.55
N ARG A 113 -7.14 6.79 -11.78
CA ARG A 113 -8.38 6.60 -12.53
C ARG A 113 -8.65 5.12 -12.82
N THR A 114 -7.61 4.36 -13.12
CA THR A 114 -7.76 2.92 -13.38
C THR A 114 -8.29 2.19 -12.15
N LEU A 115 -7.80 2.54 -10.96
CA LEU A 115 -8.23 1.86 -9.74
C LEU A 115 -9.59 2.37 -9.24
N PHE A 116 -9.79 3.68 -9.19
CA PHE A 116 -10.95 4.26 -8.53
C PHE A 116 -12.05 4.77 -9.48
N GLY A 117 -11.81 4.75 -10.79
CA GLY A 117 -12.80 5.17 -11.77
C GLY A 117 -12.97 6.67 -11.92
N ARG A 118 -12.16 7.47 -11.23
CA ARG A 118 -12.18 8.93 -11.32
C ARG A 118 -10.78 9.48 -11.17
N SER A 119 -10.55 10.71 -11.65
CA SER A 119 -9.25 11.36 -11.52
C SER A 119 -9.04 11.86 -10.09
N PRO A 120 -7.78 12.13 -9.69
CA PRO A 120 -7.51 12.75 -8.39
C PRO A 120 -8.27 14.05 -8.18
N LYS A 121 -8.36 14.88 -9.23
CA LYS A 121 -9.10 16.14 -9.16
C LYS A 121 -10.57 15.90 -8.90
N GLN A 122 -11.17 14.95 -9.60
CA GLN A 122 -12.58 14.59 -9.41
C GLN A 122 -12.81 14.05 -7.99
N GLU A 123 -11.89 13.25 -7.49
CA GLU A 123 -11.97 12.73 -6.12
C GLU A 123 -12.00 13.86 -5.10
N ARG A 124 -11.13 14.84 -5.26
CA ARG A 124 -11.05 15.98 -4.32
C ARG A 124 -12.33 16.82 -4.36
N VAL A 125 -12.86 17.10 -5.53
CA VAL A 125 -14.09 17.87 -5.68
C VAL A 125 -15.26 17.12 -5.04
N ALA A 126 -15.35 15.81 -5.26
CA ALA A 126 -16.43 14.99 -4.70
C ALA A 126 -16.36 14.91 -3.16
N SER A 127 -15.15 15.05 -2.58
CA SER A 127 -14.95 14.98 -1.14
C SER A 127 -15.09 16.32 -0.43
N GLY A 128 -14.95 17.40 -1.20
CA GLY A 128 -15.06 18.77 -0.67
C GLY A 128 -16.48 19.28 -0.63
#